data_4e671ac651bf966661bb45c6cf5cab70
#
_entry.id   4e671ac651bf966661bb45c6cf5cab70
#
_cell.length_a   1.000
_cell.length_b   1.000
_cell.length_c   1.000
_cell.angle_alpha   90.00
_cell.angle_beta   90.00
_cell.angle_gamma   90.00
#
_symmetry.space_group_name_H-M   'P 1'
#
loop_
_entity.id
_entity.type
_entity.pdbx_description
1 polymer ?
#
loop_
_entity_poly.entity_id
_entity_poly.type
_entity_poly.pdbx_seq_one_letter_code
_entity_poly.pdbx_strand_id
1 'polypeptide(L)'
;MEQKTSEFDKVLGAWDILVIAFGAMIGWGWVVSSGNWIESGGVLGAAIAFVIGGIMIFFVGLTYAELTAAMPQCGGEHVFSYRAMGSTGSFICTWAIILGYVSVACFEACAFPTIITYLWPGFLKGYLYTVAGFDVYASWLIVAIVIAFLIMIININGAKTAAVLQTVLTCIIGGAGIILIVASVVTGSVDNLQGQMFVGNGTGEAMKSIIKVAVITPFFFIGFDVIPQAAEEINVPLKKIGKMMILSVVLAVVFYALVILAVGYILNPAEIIESQQGTGLVTADAMAKAFGTKIMAKVIIVGGMCGIITSWNSFLLGGSRAMYSMAESYMIPPFFAKLHPKHKTPVNSLYLIGALTMLAPFAGRTMMVWICDAGNFGCCLAYCMVSVSFLILRKKEPDMARPYKVGHYKFVGFMAVVMSGLMLLVYCIPGSGGSLVFQEWLMVGSWSLLGVVFYAICKRKYKEDFGKLIELISDEDAASLMPEADDEELDVVIDAAIDRVLSSMA
;
A
#
# COMPACT_ATOMS: atom_id res chain seq x y z
N MET A 1 4.36 -23.53 27.67
CA MET A 1 4.49 -23.00 26.29
C MET A 1 5.97 -22.76 26.06
N GLU A 2 6.55 -23.33 25.03
CA GLU A 2 7.95 -23.00 24.68
C GLU A 2 7.97 -21.57 24.11
N GLN A 3 8.67 -20.67 24.77
CA GLN A 3 8.96 -19.35 24.24
C GLN A 3 9.95 -19.51 23.07
N LYS A 4 9.55 -19.08 21.88
CA LYS A 4 10.40 -19.11 20.71
C LYS A 4 11.03 -17.73 20.52
N THR A 5 12.33 -17.65 20.39
CA THR A 5 13.01 -16.44 19.91
C THR A 5 12.68 -16.25 18.43
N SER A 6 12.54 -14.99 17.96
CA SER A 6 12.35 -14.70 16.56
C SER A 6 13.42 -15.35 15.70
N GLU A 7 13.03 -15.98 14.58
CA GLU A 7 13.95 -16.56 13.61
C GLU A 7 14.43 -15.54 12.56
N PHE A 8 13.87 -14.33 12.57
CA PHE A 8 14.23 -13.24 11.65
C PHE A 8 15.41 -12.42 12.20
N ASP A 9 16.22 -11.88 11.28
CA ASP A 9 17.28 -10.95 11.62
C ASP A 9 16.72 -9.53 11.74
N LYS A 10 16.96 -8.84 12.86
CA LYS A 10 16.56 -7.44 13.08
C LYS A 10 17.48 -6.49 12.31
N VAL A 11 17.09 -6.08 11.11
CA VAL A 11 17.92 -5.34 10.16
C VAL A 11 17.31 -4.02 9.68
N LEU A 12 16.02 -3.77 9.96
CA LEU A 12 15.28 -2.60 9.48
C LEU A 12 15.33 -1.46 10.50
N GLY A 13 15.94 -0.34 10.14
CA GLY A 13 15.96 0.89 10.95
C GLY A 13 14.74 1.78 10.73
N ALA A 14 14.65 2.90 11.45
CA ALA A 14 13.54 3.85 11.34
C ALA A 14 13.38 4.42 9.92
N TRP A 15 14.48 4.72 9.24
CA TRP A 15 14.45 5.16 7.85
C TRP A 15 13.92 4.08 6.91
N ASP A 16 14.33 2.82 7.12
CA ASP A 16 13.84 1.70 6.31
C ASP A 16 12.31 1.55 6.44
N ILE A 17 11.76 1.69 7.66
CA ILE A 17 10.30 1.67 7.90
C ILE A 17 9.61 2.77 7.09
N LEU A 18 10.10 4.01 7.21
CA LEU A 18 9.51 5.15 6.53
C LEU A 18 9.51 4.96 5.01
N VAL A 19 10.64 4.57 4.41
CA VAL A 19 10.75 4.43 2.96
C VAL A 19 10.03 3.20 2.41
N ILE A 20 9.90 2.11 3.19
CA ILE A 20 9.10 0.94 2.79
C ILE A 20 7.63 1.33 2.72
N ALA A 21 7.09 1.96 3.76
CA ALA A 21 5.69 2.37 3.81
C ALA A 21 5.38 3.49 2.80
N PHE A 22 6.16 4.58 2.82
CA PHE A 22 5.96 5.71 1.92
C PHE A 22 6.15 5.32 0.45
N GLY A 23 7.22 4.58 0.13
CA GLY A 23 7.50 4.11 -1.22
C GLY A 23 6.49 3.08 -1.74
N ALA A 24 5.83 2.32 -0.86
CA ALA A 24 4.71 1.47 -1.25
C ALA A 24 3.49 2.30 -1.68
N MET A 25 3.20 3.40 -0.97
CA MET A 25 2.06 4.26 -1.24
C MET A 25 2.24 5.17 -2.46
N ILE A 26 3.46 5.70 -2.74
CA ILE A 26 3.69 6.64 -3.84
C ILE A 26 4.10 5.97 -5.16
N GLY A 27 3.49 4.83 -5.52
CA GLY A 27 3.77 4.09 -6.77
C GLY A 27 3.61 4.93 -8.05
N TRP A 28 3.20 4.30 -9.14
CA TRP A 28 2.99 4.95 -10.44
C TRP A 28 1.73 5.84 -10.52
N GLY A 29 0.76 5.65 -9.61
CA GLY A 29 -0.58 6.25 -9.70
C GLY A 29 -0.61 7.77 -9.89
N TRP A 30 0.26 8.51 -9.19
CA TRP A 30 0.31 9.97 -9.30
C TRP A 30 0.83 10.47 -10.67
N VAL A 31 1.57 9.66 -11.40
CA VAL A 31 2.04 10.02 -12.75
C VAL A 31 0.94 9.81 -13.78
N VAL A 32 0.22 8.69 -13.70
CA VAL A 32 -0.76 8.30 -14.73
C VAL A 32 -2.17 8.77 -14.47
N SER A 33 -2.56 8.98 -13.20
CA SER A 33 -3.97 9.24 -12.86
C SER A 33 -4.26 10.69 -12.46
N SER A 34 -3.23 11.53 -12.25
CA SER A 34 -3.45 12.93 -11.83
C SER A 34 -4.35 13.72 -12.79
N GLY A 35 -4.22 13.49 -14.09
CA GLY A 35 -5.11 14.10 -15.08
C GLY A 35 -6.57 13.69 -14.90
N ASN A 36 -6.84 12.40 -14.69
CA ASN A 36 -8.19 11.88 -14.45
C ASN A 36 -8.80 12.43 -13.15
N TRP A 37 -7.98 12.61 -12.10
CA TRP A 37 -8.45 13.20 -10.84
C TRP A 37 -8.83 14.66 -11.03
N ILE A 38 -8.00 15.43 -11.76
CA ILE A 38 -8.25 16.84 -12.04
C ILE A 38 -9.47 16.99 -12.96
N GLU A 39 -9.61 16.17 -14.00
CA GLU A 39 -10.78 16.15 -14.88
C GLU A 39 -12.08 15.83 -14.12
N SER A 40 -12.02 14.90 -13.15
CA SER A 40 -13.18 14.47 -12.37
C SER A 40 -13.55 15.41 -11.24
N GLY A 41 -12.58 16.03 -10.56
CA GLY A 41 -12.79 16.82 -9.33
C GLY A 41 -12.42 18.29 -9.44
N GLY A 42 -11.68 18.68 -10.48
CA GLY A 42 -10.95 19.94 -10.52
C GLY A 42 -9.65 19.86 -9.70
N VAL A 43 -8.76 20.83 -9.88
CA VAL A 43 -7.44 20.83 -9.21
C VAL A 43 -7.59 20.87 -7.69
N LEU A 44 -8.35 21.84 -7.18
CA LEU A 44 -8.56 21.99 -5.74
C LEU A 44 -9.48 20.90 -5.20
N GLY A 45 -10.52 20.53 -5.96
CA GLY A 45 -11.43 19.46 -5.56
C GLY A 45 -10.74 18.10 -5.46
N ALA A 46 -9.84 17.76 -6.39
CA ALA A 46 -9.05 16.54 -6.33
C ALA A 46 -8.04 16.56 -5.16
N ALA A 47 -7.37 17.69 -4.90
CA ALA A 47 -6.49 17.82 -3.75
C ALA A 47 -7.25 17.63 -2.42
N ILE A 48 -8.43 18.25 -2.27
CA ILE A 48 -9.30 18.05 -1.10
C ILE A 48 -9.75 16.60 -0.98
N ALA A 49 -10.08 15.93 -2.10
CA ALA A 49 -10.47 14.52 -2.11
C ALA A 49 -9.34 13.62 -1.58
N PHE A 50 -8.09 13.88 -1.96
CA PHE A 50 -6.93 13.14 -1.42
C PHE A 50 -6.70 13.42 0.07
N VAL A 51 -6.95 14.64 0.55
CA VAL A 51 -6.91 14.92 2.00
C VAL A 51 -8.02 14.16 2.73
N ILE A 52 -9.24 14.11 2.19
CA ILE A 52 -10.36 13.34 2.78
C ILE A 52 -10.00 11.84 2.86
N GLY A 53 -9.54 11.25 1.77
CA GLY A 53 -9.10 9.84 1.77
C GLY A 53 -7.91 9.59 2.68
N GLY A 54 -6.98 10.55 2.74
CA GLY A 54 -5.87 10.52 3.70
C GLY A 54 -6.33 10.52 5.15
N ILE A 55 -7.35 11.30 5.51
CA ILE A 55 -7.95 11.29 6.85
C ILE A 55 -8.58 9.91 7.14
N MET A 56 -9.25 9.29 6.16
CA MET A 56 -9.82 7.95 6.32
C MET A 56 -8.73 6.94 6.67
N ILE A 57 -7.65 6.92 5.90
CA ILE A 57 -6.50 6.02 6.12
C ILE A 57 -5.73 6.38 7.40
N PHE A 58 -5.65 7.64 7.78
CA PHE A 58 -5.02 8.08 9.03
C PHE A 58 -5.65 7.44 10.26
N PHE A 59 -6.98 7.40 10.34
CA PHE A 59 -7.67 6.71 11.45
C PHE A 59 -7.39 5.21 11.46
N VAL A 60 -7.40 4.56 10.30
CA VAL A 60 -7.02 3.15 10.18
C VAL A 60 -5.56 2.95 10.60
N GLY A 61 -4.65 3.78 10.09
CA GLY A 61 -3.22 3.75 10.39
C GLY A 61 -2.92 3.90 11.89
N LEU A 62 -3.67 4.74 12.61
CA LEU A 62 -3.55 4.86 14.08
C LEU A 62 -3.85 3.54 14.80
N THR A 63 -4.85 2.77 14.34
CA THR A 63 -5.16 1.45 14.93
C THR A 63 -4.03 0.46 14.68
N TYR A 64 -3.49 0.45 13.47
CA TYR A 64 -2.33 -0.35 13.10
C TYR A 64 -1.07 0.03 13.89
N ALA A 65 -0.79 1.32 14.01
CA ALA A 65 0.37 1.83 14.73
C ALA A 65 0.40 1.36 16.19
N GLU A 66 -0.74 1.41 16.90
CA GLU A 66 -0.83 0.91 18.25
C GLU A 66 -0.70 -0.61 18.32
N LEU A 67 -1.41 -1.34 17.46
CA LEU A 67 -1.38 -2.79 17.48
C LEU A 67 -0.02 -3.36 17.10
N THR A 68 0.67 -2.74 16.14
CA THR A 68 2.04 -3.12 15.76
C THR A 68 3.04 -2.90 16.89
N ALA A 69 2.94 -1.75 17.58
CA ALA A 69 3.80 -1.46 18.71
C ALA A 69 3.51 -2.38 19.92
N ALA A 70 2.25 -2.79 20.12
CA ALA A 70 1.85 -3.68 21.19
C ALA A 70 2.13 -5.16 20.90
N MET A 71 2.14 -5.56 19.63
CA MET A 71 2.32 -6.95 19.18
C MET A 71 3.28 -6.99 17.99
N PRO A 72 4.59 -6.77 18.19
CA PRO A 72 5.58 -6.65 17.12
C PRO A 72 6.01 -8.03 16.56
N GLN A 73 5.03 -8.80 16.08
CA GLN A 73 5.23 -10.12 15.52
C GLN A 73 5.00 -10.12 14.00
N CYS A 74 5.74 -10.99 13.30
CA CYS A 74 5.58 -11.21 11.88
C CYS A 74 4.13 -11.61 11.54
N GLY A 75 3.60 -11.04 10.46
CA GLY A 75 2.23 -11.31 10.03
C GLY A 75 1.20 -10.31 10.55
N GLY A 76 1.59 -9.29 11.31
CA GLY A 76 0.76 -8.15 11.72
C GLY A 76 -0.73 -8.45 11.92
N GLU A 77 -1.56 -8.28 10.88
CA GLU A 77 -3.01 -8.52 10.91
C GLU A 77 -3.37 -9.93 11.37
N HIS A 78 -2.52 -10.93 11.08
CA HIS A 78 -2.71 -12.29 11.55
C HIS A 78 -2.73 -12.36 13.07
N VAL A 79 -1.76 -11.71 13.71
CA VAL A 79 -1.60 -11.67 15.16
C VAL A 79 -2.72 -10.84 15.80
N PHE A 80 -2.98 -9.66 15.27
CA PHE A 80 -4.00 -8.73 15.82
C PHE A 80 -5.39 -9.34 15.79
N SER A 81 -5.78 -9.88 14.64
CA SER A 81 -7.10 -10.48 14.45
C SER A 81 -7.24 -11.82 15.17
N TYR A 82 -6.16 -12.60 15.34
CA TYR A 82 -6.18 -13.80 16.13
C TYR A 82 -6.48 -13.52 17.61
N ARG A 83 -5.73 -12.58 18.19
CA ARG A 83 -5.88 -12.22 19.60
C ARG A 83 -7.26 -11.62 19.91
N ALA A 84 -7.81 -10.86 18.94
CA ALA A 84 -9.14 -10.27 19.06
C ALA A 84 -10.29 -11.26 18.80
N MET A 85 -10.25 -12.00 17.69
CA MET A 85 -11.36 -12.75 17.10
C MET A 85 -11.11 -14.26 16.97
N GLY A 86 -9.93 -14.75 17.36
CA GLY A 86 -9.54 -16.16 17.28
C GLY A 86 -9.15 -16.62 15.85
N SER A 87 -8.92 -17.92 15.71
CA SER A 87 -8.34 -18.52 14.49
C SER A 87 -9.14 -18.27 13.22
N THR A 88 -10.47 -18.32 13.29
CA THR A 88 -11.30 -18.07 12.09
C THR A 88 -11.25 -16.61 11.65
N GLY A 89 -11.34 -15.67 12.59
CA GLY A 89 -11.20 -14.24 12.29
C GLY A 89 -9.83 -13.91 11.71
N SER A 90 -8.79 -14.47 12.29
CA SER A 90 -7.43 -14.32 11.80
C SER A 90 -7.25 -14.88 10.39
N PHE A 91 -7.79 -16.07 10.11
CA PHE A 91 -7.72 -16.65 8.77
C PHE A 91 -8.36 -15.74 7.72
N ILE A 92 -9.56 -15.24 7.97
CA ILE A 92 -10.28 -14.37 7.03
C ILE A 92 -9.50 -13.06 6.81
N CYS A 93 -9.06 -12.42 7.88
CA CYS A 93 -8.33 -11.15 7.83
C CYS A 93 -7.03 -11.29 7.02
N THR A 94 -6.22 -12.29 7.36
CA THR A 94 -4.91 -12.48 6.73
C THR A 94 -5.04 -12.99 5.30
N TRP A 95 -6.00 -13.86 5.01
CA TRP A 95 -6.26 -14.33 3.65
C TRP A 95 -6.72 -13.20 2.73
N ALA A 96 -7.48 -12.24 3.27
CA ALA A 96 -7.92 -11.06 2.55
C ALA A 96 -6.75 -10.10 2.25
N ILE A 97 -5.86 -9.83 3.21
CA ILE A 97 -4.72 -8.94 2.96
C ILE A 97 -3.69 -9.57 1.99
N ILE A 98 -3.50 -10.89 2.04
CA ILE A 98 -2.64 -11.60 1.07
C ILE A 98 -3.16 -11.43 -0.35
N LEU A 99 -4.49 -11.49 -0.57
CA LEU A 99 -5.07 -11.19 -1.88
C LEU A 99 -4.65 -9.81 -2.35
N GLY A 100 -4.74 -8.79 -1.48
CA GLY A 100 -4.30 -7.43 -1.78
C GLY A 100 -2.85 -7.38 -2.23
N TYR A 101 -1.94 -7.93 -1.44
CA TYR A 101 -0.50 -7.88 -1.73
C TYR A 101 -0.12 -8.62 -3.01
N VAL A 102 -0.66 -9.82 -3.21
CA VAL A 102 -0.43 -10.58 -4.44
C VAL A 102 -0.99 -9.86 -5.66
N SER A 103 -2.17 -9.26 -5.53
CA SER A 103 -2.83 -8.53 -6.62
C SER A 103 -2.02 -7.32 -7.07
N VAL A 104 -1.52 -6.51 -6.11
CA VAL A 104 -0.67 -5.36 -6.44
C VAL A 104 0.63 -5.82 -7.07
N ALA A 105 1.30 -6.84 -6.53
CA ALA A 105 2.51 -7.38 -7.12
C ALA A 105 2.30 -7.88 -8.57
N CYS A 106 1.17 -8.51 -8.86
CA CYS A 106 0.78 -8.91 -10.21
C CYS A 106 0.49 -7.71 -11.13
N PHE A 107 -0.20 -6.69 -10.62
CA PHE A 107 -0.47 -5.45 -11.34
C PHE A 107 0.83 -4.76 -11.76
N GLU A 108 1.77 -4.59 -10.82
CA GLU A 108 3.05 -3.92 -11.08
C GLU A 108 3.90 -4.67 -12.11
N ALA A 109 3.82 -6.00 -12.17
CA ALA A 109 4.49 -6.81 -13.19
C ALA A 109 4.05 -6.47 -14.61
N CYS A 110 2.82 -6.04 -14.81
CA CYS A 110 2.31 -5.60 -16.11
C CYS A 110 2.47 -4.09 -16.33
N ALA A 111 2.41 -3.31 -15.26
CA ALA A 111 2.58 -1.86 -15.33
C ALA A 111 4.00 -1.49 -15.81
N PHE A 112 5.02 -2.15 -15.27
CA PHE A 112 6.42 -1.82 -15.58
C PHE A 112 6.76 -1.84 -17.08
N PRO A 113 6.55 -2.95 -17.82
CA PRO A 113 6.85 -2.96 -19.25
C PRO A 113 5.94 -2.04 -20.07
N THR A 114 4.73 -1.76 -19.58
CA THR A 114 3.82 -0.80 -20.21
C THR A 114 4.40 0.61 -20.20
N ILE A 115 5.04 1.02 -19.10
CA ILE A 115 5.65 2.36 -19.01
C ILE A 115 6.86 2.51 -19.94
N ILE A 116 7.59 1.44 -20.22
CA ILE A 116 8.71 1.48 -21.19
C ILE A 116 8.23 1.98 -22.57
N THR A 117 6.98 1.73 -22.94
CA THR A 117 6.43 2.21 -24.21
C THR A 117 6.41 3.74 -24.32
N TYR A 118 6.29 4.47 -23.21
CA TYR A 118 6.34 5.93 -23.18
C TYR A 118 7.77 6.47 -23.38
N LEU A 119 8.78 5.71 -22.94
CA LEU A 119 10.18 6.07 -23.13
C LEU A 119 10.70 5.64 -24.51
N TRP A 120 10.18 4.51 -24.99
CA TRP A 120 10.62 3.88 -26.23
C TRP A 120 9.43 3.33 -27.03
N PRO A 121 8.79 4.13 -27.90
CA PRO A 121 7.59 3.74 -28.63
C PRO A 121 7.76 2.47 -29.51
N GLY A 122 8.98 2.18 -29.99
CA GLY A 122 9.30 0.98 -30.75
C GLY A 122 9.58 -0.28 -29.94
N PHE A 123 9.31 -0.25 -28.63
CA PHE A 123 9.61 -1.35 -27.71
C PHE A 123 8.78 -2.61 -27.98
N LEU A 124 7.49 -2.46 -28.37
CA LEU A 124 6.57 -3.60 -28.58
C LEU A 124 6.94 -4.34 -29.87
N LYS A 125 7.49 -5.55 -29.72
CA LYS A 125 7.90 -6.43 -30.83
C LYS A 125 7.47 -7.87 -30.54
N GLY A 126 7.16 -8.60 -31.64
CA GLY A 126 6.78 -10.00 -31.55
C GLY A 126 5.38 -10.18 -30.95
N TYR A 127 4.36 -9.75 -31.71
CA TYR A 127 2.97 -10.01 -31.34
C TYR A 127 2.72 -11.50 -31.13
N LEU A 128 2.05 -11.86 -30.05
CA LEU A 128 1.73 -13.24 -29.67
C LEU A 128 0.23 -13.55 -29.78
N TYR A 129 -0.58 -12.78 -29.07
CA TYR A 129 -2.04 -12.93 -29.03
C TYR A 129 -2.70 -11.68 -28.42
N THR A 130 -4.04 -11.62 -28.58
CA THR A 130 -4.87 -10.59 -27.93
C THR A 130 -5.74 -11.24 -26.87
N VAL A 131 -5.77 -10.66 -25.65
CA VAL A 131 -6.61 -11.10 -24.55
C VAL A 131 -7.35 -9.92 -23.93
N ALA A 132 -8.66 -10.03 -23.76
CA ALA A 132 -9.53 -8.96 -23.22
C ALA A 132 -9.27 -7.59 -23.87
N GLY A 133 -9.02 -7.56 -25.20
CA GLY A 133 -8.76 -6.33 -25.97
C GLY A 133 -7.34 -5.76 -25.82
N PHE A 134 -6.43 -6.46 -25.16
CA PHE A 134 -5.03 -6.08 -25.03
C PHE A 134 -4.12 -6.99 -25.87
N ASP A 135 -3.28 -6.39 -26.72
CA ASP A 135 -2.31 -7.10 -27.53
C ASP A 135 -1.04 -7.42 -26.73
N VAL A 136 -0.75 -8.71 -26.57
CA VAL A 136 0.41 -9.20 -25.82
C VAL A 136 1.58 -9.40 -26.79
N TYR A 137 2.73 -8.79 -26.44
CA TYR A 137 3.96 -8.85 -27.22
C TYR A 137 5.07 -9.58 -26.47
N ALA A 138 5.91 -10.32 -27.19
CA ALA A 138 7.02 -11.07 -26.63
C ALA A 138 8.00 -10.17 -25.85
N SER A 139 8.37 -9.01 -26.40
CA SER A 139 9.24 -8.04 -25.71
C SER A 139 8.65 -7.56 -24.39
N TRP A 140 7.34 -7.31 -24.34
CA TRP A 140 6.61 -6.89 -23.15
C TRP A 140 6.61 -7.98 -22.08
N LEU A 141 6.30 -9.24 -22.47
CA LEU A 141 6.33 -10.39 -21.56
C LEU A 141 7.71 -10.68 -20.99
N ILE A 142 8.75 -10.67 -21.85
CA ILE A 142 10.13 -10.94 -21.41
C ILE A 142 10.55 -9.95 -20.33
N VAL A 143 10.30 -8.66 -20.52
CA VAL A 143 10.65 -7.64 -19.53
C VAL A 143 9.86 -7.85 -18.24
N ALA A 144 8.55 -8.08 -18.31
CA ALA A 144 7.72 -8.37 -17.14
C ALA A 144 8.28 -9.53 -16.31
N ILE A 145 8.57 -10.67 -16.96
CA ILE A 145 9.08 -11.88 -16.31
C ILE A 145 10.48 -11.64 -15.72
N VAL A 146 11.38 -10.99 -16.46
CA VAL A 146 12.74 -10.73 -15.97
C VAL A 146 12.72 -9.83 -14.74
N ILE A 147 11.94 -8.75 -14.75
CA ILE A 147 11.86 -7.85 -13.59
C ILE A 147 11.19 -8.56 -12.40
N ALA A 148 10.10 -9.34 -12.63
CA ALA A 148 9.47 -10.14 -11.59
C ALA A 148 10.47 -11.11 -10.92
N PHE A 149 11.26 -11.79 -11.73
CA PHE A 149 12.31 -12.70 -11.26
C PHE A 149 13.37 -11.94 -10.44
N LEU A 150 13.85 -10.79 -10.93
CA LEU A 150 14.87 -10.00 -10.23
C LEU A 150 14.37 -9.50 -8.87
N ILE A 151 13.15 -8.97 -8.80
CA ILE A 151 12.57 -8.48 -7.54
C ILE A 151 12.36 -9.65 -6.55
N MET A 152 11.92 -10.81 -7.03
CA MET A 152 11.82 -12.02 -6.21
C MET A 152 13.18 -12.42 -5.62
N ILE A 153 14.23 -12.47 -6.43
CA ILE A 153 15.59 -12.81 -5.98
C ILE A 153 16.13 -11.78 -4.98
N ILE A 154 15.88 -10.49 -5.18
CA ILE A 154 16.28 -9.43 -4.23
C ILE A 154 15.65 -9.68 -2.86
N ASN A 155 14.35 -10.01 -2.82
CA ASN A 155 13.64 -10.30 -1.58
C ASN A 155 14.11 -11.60 -0.90
N ILE A 156 14.50 -12.62 -1.68
CA ILE A 156 15.10 -13.86 -1.13
C ILE A 156 16.45 -13.58 -0.49
N ASN A 157 17.24 -12.66 -1.05
CA ASN A 157 18.57 -12.31 -0.55
C ASN A 157 18.55 -11.45 0.74
N GLY A 158 17.39 -11.21 1.33
CA GLY A 158 17.26 -10.62 2.66
C GLY A 158 16.50 -9.28 2.67
N ALA A 159 15.84 -9.03 3.80
CA ALA A 159 15.07 -7.79 4.01
C ALA A 159 15.95 -6.52 3.90
N LYS A 160 17.19 -6.57 4.36
CA LYS A 160 18.12 -5.43 4.24
C LYS A 160 18.44 -5.09 2.79
N THR A 161 18.64 -6.10 1.93
CA THR A 161 18.88 -5.89 0.49
C THR A 161 17.65 -5.25 -0.18
N ALA A 162 16.46 -5.74 0.15
CA ALA A 162 15.19 -5.17 -0.32
C ALA A 162 15.01 -3.72 0.17
N ALA A 163 15.35 -3.43 1.44
CA ALA A 163 15.25 -2.09 2.02
C ALA A 163 16.24 -1.09 1.40
N VAL A 164 17.45 -1.49 1.07
CA VAL A 164 18.42 -0.63 0.36
C VAL A 164 17.90 -0.27 -1.03
N LEU A 165 17.40 -1.24 -1.79
CA LEU A 165 16.75 -0.97 -3.08
C LEU A 165 15.58 0.02 -2.91
N GLN A 166 14.72 -0.24 -1.92
CA GLN A 166 13.58 0.60 -1.58
C GLN A 166 14.00 2.04 -1.33
N THR A 167 15.04 2.25 -0.51
CA THR A 167 15.56 3.58 -0.15
C THR A 167 16.01 4.35 -1.39
N VAL A 168 16.84 3.74 -2.23
CA VAL A 168 17.35 4.40 -3.43
C VAL A 168 16.21 4.81 -4.37
N LEU A 169 15.28 3.89 -4.64
CA LEU A 169 14.20 4.14 -5.58
C LEU A 169 13.17 5.11 -5.01
N THR A 170 12.87 5.05 -3.70
CA THR A 170 11.96 6.02 -3.03
C THR A 170 12.55 7.43 -3.05
N CYS A 171 13.87 7.58 -2.89
CA CYS A 171 14.54 8.88 -3.05
C CYS A 171 14.44 9.42 -4.48
N ILE A 172 14.52 8.55 -5.49
CA ILE A 172 14.41 8.97 -6.90
C ILE A 172 12.97 9.43 -7.20
N ILE A 173 11.95 8.63 -6.86
CA ILE A 173 10.55 9.00 -7.14
C ILE A 173 10.12 10.22 -6.31
N GLY A 174 10.44 10.26 -5.02
CA GLY A 174 10.16 11.40 -4.17
C GLY A 174 10.87 12.66 -4.64
N GLY A 175 12.15 12.55 -5.04
CA GLY A 175 12.91 13.63 -5.63
C GLY A 175 12.30 14.17 -6.93
N ALA A 176 11.84 13.30 -7.83
CA ALA A 176 11.15 13.71 -9.05
C ALA A 176 9.85 14.50 -8.75
N GLY A 177 9.06 14.05 -7.76
CA GLY A 177 7.86 14.78 -7.31
C GLY A 177 8.21 16.13 -6.67
N ILE A 178 9.22 16.19 -5.81
CA ILE A 178 9.68 17.43 -5.19
C ILE A 178 10.15 18.44 -6.25
N ILE A 179 10.90 17.98 -7.27
CA ILE A 179 11.34 18.84 -8.37
C ILE A 179 10.11 19.43 -9.10
N LEU A 180 9.07 18.64 -9.36
CA LEU A 180 7.83 19.13 -9.97
C LEU A 180 7.14 20.18 -9.09
N ILE A 181 7.01 19.90 -7.79
CA ILE A 181 6.38 20.83 -6.83
C ILE A 181 7.16 22.15 -6.77
N VAL A 182 8.48 22.10 -6.66
CA VAL A 182 9.32 23.31 -6.64
C VAL A 182 9.24 24.06 -7.97
N ALA A 183 9.30 23.35 -9.09
CA ALA A 183 9.16 23.96 -10.41
C ALA A 183 7.81 24.68 -10.58
N SER A 184 6.72 24.11 -10.02
CA SER A 184 5.39 24.73 -10.07
C SER A 184 5.35 26.10 -9.39
N VAL A 185 6.08 26.27 -8.29
CA VAL A 185 6.17 27.57 -7.57
C VAL A 185 6.86 28.63 -8.43
N VAL A 186 7.85 28.22 -9.24
CA VAL A 186 8.66 29.15 -10.05
C VAL A 186 8.00 29.44 -11.40
N THR A 187 7.36 28.47 -12.04
CA THR A 187 6.89 28.57 -13.43
C THR A 187 5.36 28.54 -13.56
N GLY A 188 4.64 28.20 -12.50
CA GLY A 188 3.19 28.15 -12.49
C GLY A 188 2.55 29.52 -12.41
N SER A 189 1.23 29.59 -12.67
CA SER A 189 0.43 30.80 -12.57
C SER A 189 -0.93 30.50 -11.93
N VAL A 190 -1.42 31.45 -11.12
CA VAL A 190 -2.78 31.42 -10.59
C VAL A 190 -3.82 31.47 -11.71
N ASP A 191 -3.48 32.11 -12.83
CA ASP A 191 -4.38 32.18 -13.99
C ASP A 191 -4.69 30.80 -14.57
N ASN A 192 -3.76 29.85 -14.48
CA ASN A 192 -3.99 28.48 -14.92
C ASN A 192 -5.07 27.77 -14.11
N LEU A 193 -5.31 28.18 -12.87
CA LEU A 193 -6.37 27.60 -12.01
C LEU A 193 -7.78 28.09 -12.37
N GLN A 194 -7.90 29.16 -13.15
CA GLN A 194 -9.20 29.71 -13.52
C GLN A 194 -9.98 28.69 -14.36
N GLY A 195 -11.24 28.44 -13.93
CA GLY A 195 -12.12 27.49 -14.61
C GLY A 195 -11.86 26.00 -14.35
N GLN A 196 -10.81 25.67 -13.56
CA GLN A 196 -10.49 24.26 -13.23
C GLN A 196 -10.31 23.98 -11.73
N MET A 197 -10.64 24.91 -10.84
CA MET A 197 -10.55 24.65 -9.41
C MET A 197 -11.49 23.53 -8.95
N PHE A 198 -12.73 23.58 -9.42
CA PHE A 198 -13.77 22.61 -9.12
C PHE A 198 -14.52 22.25 -10.39
N VAL A 199 -15.08 21.04 -10.45
CA VAL A 199 -15.94 20.58 -11.54
C VAL A 199 -17.40 20.77 -11.14
N GLY A 200 -18.21 21.35 -12.05
CA GLY A 200 -19.64 21.60 -11.87
C GLY A 200 -19.98 23.04 -11.58
N ASN A 201 -21.26 23.40 -11.83
CA ASN A 201 -21.80 24.74 -11.67
C ASN A 201 -22.50 24.88 -10.30
N GLY A 202 -21.71 25.21 -9.26
CA GLY A 202 -22.21 25.45 -7.91
C GLY A 202 -21.73 24.43 -6.86
N THR A 203 -21.94 24.78 -5.57
CA THR A 203 -21.40 24.04 -4.42
C THR A 203 -21.84 22.57 -4.39
N GLY A 204 -23.09 22.27 -4.79
CA GLY A 204 -23.61 20.90 -4.75
C GLY A 204 -22.96 19.97 -5.78
N GLU A 205 -22.68 20.46 -6.99
CA GLU A 205 -22.01 19.70 -8.03
C GLU A 205 -20.51 19.56 -7.72
N ALA A 206 -19.88 20.61 -7.23
CA ALA A 206 -18.50 20.57 -6.77
C ALA A 206 -18.31 19.54 -5.64
N MET A 207 -19.23 19.46 -4.67
CA MET A 207 -19.19 18.47 -3.61
C MET A 207 -19.33 17.04 -4.16
N LYS A 208 -20.23 16.80 -5.11
CA LYS A 208 -20.37 15.48 -5.77
C LYS A 208 -19.10 15.08 -6.50
N SER A 209 -18.45 16.00 -7.19
CA SER A 209 -17.20 15.75 -7.91
C SER A 209 -16.04 15.45 -6.96
N ILE A 210 -15.94 16.15 -5.82
CA ILE A 210 -14.98 15.86 -4.76
C ILE A 210 -15.20 14.45 -4.20
N ILE A 211 -16.46 14.10 -3.85
CA ILE A 211 -16.79 12.76 -3.32
C ILE A 211 -16.45 11.68 -4.34
N LYS A 212 -16.73 11.88 -5.63
CA LYS A 212 -16.40 10.94 -6.70
C LYS A 212 -14.90 10.62 -6.74
N VAL A 213 -14.03 11.61 -6.55
CA VAL A 213 -12.57 11.38 -6.46
C VAL A 213 -12.22 10.80 -5.11
N ALA A 214 -12.79 11.27 -3.98
CA ALA A 214 -12.46 10.81 -2.64
C ALA A 214 -12.71 9.30 -2.45
N VAL A 215 -13.71 8.73 -3.10
CA VAL A 215 -14.04 7.30 -3.05
C VAL A 215 -12.89 6.40 -3.51
N ILE A 216 -12.11 6.83 -4.49
CA ILE A 216 -11.00 6.04 -5.05
C ILE A 216 -9.65 6.34 -4.37
N THR A 217 -9.53 7.43 -3.60
CA THR A 217 -8.24 7.84 -3.03
C THR A 217 -7.65 6.87 -2.00
N PRO A 218 -8.43 6.13 -1.17
CA PRO A 218 -7.85 5.18 -0.21
C PRO A 218 -6.96 4.11 -0.84
N PHE A 219 -7.26 3.72 -2.08
CA PHE A 219 -6.41 2.81 -2.86
C PHE A 219 -4.96 3.29 -2.95
N PHE A 220 -4.75 4.59 -3.15
CA PHE A 220 -3.42 5.17 -3.33
C PHE A 220 -2.64 5.30 -2.01
N PHE A 221 -3.25 4.98 -0.89
CA PHE A 221 -2.62 4.97 0.43
C PHE A 221 -2.40 3.56 1.00
N ILE A 222 -2.72 2.50 0.25
CA ILE A 222 -2.38 1.12 0.63
C ILE A 222 -0.86 0.98 0.60
N GLY A 223 -0.27 0.40 1.67
CA GLY A 223 1.18 0.16 1.74
C GLY A 223 1.80 0.41 3.12
N PHE A 224 1.23 1.24 3.99
CA PHE A 224 1.70 1.41 5.37
C PHE A 224 1.57 0.11 6.18
N ASP A 225 0.62 -0.72 5.83
CA ASP A 225 0.27 -2.03 6.40
C ASP A 225 1.29 -3.14 6.10
N VAL A 226 2.27 -2.89 5.23
CA VAL A 226 3.43 -3.77 5.02
C VAL A 226 4.35 -3.80 6.25
N ILE A 227 4.41 -2.71 7.03
CA ILE A 227 5.29 -2.61 8.20
C ILE A 227 4.96 -3.64 9.28
N PRO A 228 3.70 -3.82 9.72
CA PRO A 228 3.33 -4.87 10.67
C PRO A 228 3.72 -6.28 10.21
N GLN A 229 3.72 -6.53 8.91
CA GLN A 229 4.12 -7.84 8.38
C GLN A 229 5.58 -8.18 8.68
N ALA A 230 6.46 -7.18 8.63
CA ALA A 230 7.89 -7.32 8.87
C ALA A 230 8.31 -6.90 10.29
N ALA A 231 7.39 -6.83 11.25
CA ALA A 231 7.65 -6.25 12.57
C ALA A 231 8.81 -6.92 13.32
N GLU A 232 9.03 -8.22 13.15
CA GLU A 232 10.16 -8.95 13.77
C GLU A 232 11.53 -8.58 13.17
N GLU A 233 11.57 -8.04 11.95
CA GLU A 233 12.81 -7.61 11.28
C GLU A 233 13.21 -6.17 11.63
N ILE A 234 12.38 -5.48 12.44
CA ILE A 234 12.58 -4.07 12.81
C ILE A 234 13.50 -3.97 14.02
N ASN A 235 14.49 -3.09 13.92
CA ASN A 235 15.50 -2.81 14.96
C ASN A 235 15.40 -1.34 15.41
N VAL A 236 14.23 -0.97 15.95
CA VAL A 236 14.01 0.35 16.55
C VAL A 236 13.05 0.22 17.75
N PRO A 237 13.03 1.18 18.67
CA PRO A 237 12.07 1.20 19.78
C PRO A 237 10.63 1.06 19.28
N LEU A 238 9.81 0.26 19.97
CA LEU A 238 8.44 -0.08 19.54
C LEU A 238 7.56 1.18 19.34
N LYS A 239 7.72 2.19 20.21
CA LYS A 239 7.03 3.48 20.08
C LYS A 239 7.34 4.16 18.73
N LYS A 240 8.59 4.06 18.27
CA LYS A 240 9.04 4.68 17.01
C LYS A 240 8.43 4.01 15.78
N ILE A 241 8.12 2.70 15.85
CA ILE A 241 7.44 1.99 14.74
C ILE A 241 6.09 2.66 14.42
N GLY A 242 5.23 2.84 15.44
CA GLY A 242 3.93 3.48 15.25
C GLY A 242 4.04 4.90 14.70
N LYS A 243 4.99 5.69 15.21
CA LYS A 243 5.24 7.05 14.73
C LYS A 243 5.65 7.09 13.26
N MET A 244 6.59 6.22 12.85
CA MET A 244 7.06 6.16 11.45
C MET A 244 5.94 5.73 10.50
N MET A 245 5.08 4.82 10.91
CA MET A 245 3.89 4.42 10.13
C MET A 245 2.95 5.62 9.89
N ILE A 246 2.61 6.36 10.94
CA ILE A 246 1.73 7.54 10.82
C ILE A 246 2.40 8.64 9.99
N LEU A 247 3.68 8.89 10.20
CA LEU A 247 4.45 9.86 9.42
C LEU A 247 4.42 9.51 7.92
N SER A 248 4.57 8.23 7.56
CA SER A 248 4.52 7.80 6.15
C SER A 248 3.17 8.08 5.50
N VAL A 249 2.07 7.87 6.22
CA VAL A 249 0.71 8.20 5.74
C VAL A 249 0.56 9.71 5.52
N VAL A 250 0.97 10.52 6.51
CA VAL A 250 0.89 11.99 6.39
C VAL A 250 1.72 12.49 5.22
N LEU A 251 2.95 11.99 5.05
CA LEU A 251 3.81 12.38 3.93
C LEU A 251 3.19 11.99 2.57
N ALA A 252 2.54 10.82 2.47
CA ALA A 252 1.87 10.41 1.24
C ALA A 252 0.69 11.33 0.91
N VAL A 253 -0.14 11.69 1.90
CA VAL A 253 -1.27 12.63 1.72
C VAL A 253 -0.78 13.99 1.22
N VAL A 254 0.24 14.53 1.87
CA VAL A 254 0.85 15.82 1.49
C VAL A 254 1.45 15.75 0.09
N PHE A 255 2.18 14.67 -0.22
CA PHE A 255 2.78 14.46 -1.53
C PHE A 255 1.74 14.46 -2.65
N TYR A 256 0.67 13.64 -2.53
CA TYR A 256 -0.40 13.57 -3.52
C TYR A 256 -1.11 14.91 -3.71
N ALA A 257 -1.48 15.59 -2.62
CA ALA A 257 -2.15 16.88 -2.68
C ALA A 257 -1.27 17.93 -3.37
N LEU A 258 0.01 18.01 -3.01
CA LEU A 258 0.94 18.97 -3.61
C LEU A 258 1.23 18.69 -5.08
N VAL A 259 1.34 17.41 -5.49
CA VAL A 259 1.51 17.05 -6.91
C VAL A 259 0.30 17.47 -7.74
N ILE A 260 -0.92 17.21 -7.26
CA ILE A 260 -2.16 17.61 -7.95
C ILE A 260 -2.21 19.14 -8.12
N LEU A 261 -1.91 19.88 -7.04
CA LEU A 261 -1.86 21.34 -7.08
C LEU A 261 -0.77 21.85 -8.03
N ALA A 262 0.42 21.23 -8.02
CA ALA A 262 1.52 21.58 -8.89
C ALA A 262 1.17 21.41 -10.38
N VAL A 263 0.53 20.30 -10.74
CA VAL A 263 0.08 20.04 -12.11
C VAL A 263 -0.89 21.12 -12.59
N GLY A 264 -1.95 21.41 -11.81
CA GLY A 264 -2.93 22.41 -12.16
C GLY A 264 -2.40 23.86 -12.12
N TYR A 265 -1.32 24.11 -11.36
CA TYR A 265 -0.68 25.41 -11.31
C TYR A 265 0.22 25.67 -12.52
N ILE A 266 0.77 24.59 -13.14
CA ILE A 266 1.60 24.65 -14.36
C ILE A 266 0.74 24.61 -15.62
N LEU A 267 -0.26 23.72 -15.70
CA LEU A 267 -1.08 23.48 -16.89
C LEU A 267 -2.44 24.14 -16.75
N ASN A 268 -2.90 24.80 -17.83
CA ASN A 268 -4.25 25.31 -17.93
C ASN A 268 -5.25 24.19 -18.35
N PRO A 269 -6.58 24.40 -18.28
CA PRO A 269 -7.57 23.38 -18.60
C PRO A 269 -7.43 22.76 -20.00
N ALA A 270 -7.12 23.57 -21.01
CA ALA A 270 -6.97 23.09 -22.39
C ALA A 270 -5.75 22.17 -22.53
N GLU A 271 -4.63 22.53 -21.91
CA GLU A 271 -3.39 21.73 -21.92
C GLU A 271 -3.56 20.40 -21.17
N ILE A 272 -4.36 20.37 -20.08
CA ILE A 272 -4.67 19.11 -19.37
C ILE A 272 -5.45 18.17 -20.27
N ILE A 273 -6.48 18.67 -20.96
CA ILE A 273 -7.29 17.89 -21.91
C ILE A 273 -6.42 17.40 -23.08
N GLU A 274 -5.59 18.26 -23.66
CA GLU A 274 -4.66 17.89 -24.73
C GLU A 274 -3.69 16.78 -24.29
N SER A 275 -3.10 16.91 -23.10
CA SER A 275 -2.21 15.90 -22.50
C SER A 275 -2.93 14.57 -22.27
N GLN A 276 -4.17 14.59 -21.73
CA GLN A 276 -4.97 13.38 -21.51
C GLN A 276 -5.28 12.64 -22.82
N GLN A 277 -5.60 13.38 -23.89
CA GLN A 277 -5.90 12.80 -25.20
C GLN A 277 -4.63 12.37 -25.96
N GLY A 278 -3.50 13.01 -25.66
CA GLY A 278 -2.20 12.76 -26.29
C GLY A 278 -1.39 11.69 -25.58
N THR A 279 -0.55 12.09 -24.64
CA THR A 279 0.35 11.19 -23.90
C THR A 279 -0.37 10.38 -22.81
N GLY A 280 -1.45 10.91 -22.24
CA GLY A 280 -2.11 10.39 -21.05
C GLY A 280 -1.28 10.56 -19.76
N LEU A 281 -0.16 11.28 -19.82
CA LEU A 281 0.78 11.48 -18.70
C LEU A 281 0.86 12.96 -18.30
N VAL A 282 -0.25 13.51 -17.81
CA VAL A 282 -0.40 14.94 -17.51
C VAL A 282 0.69 15.47 -16.57
N THR A 283 1.11 14.68 -15.60
CA THR A 283 2.20 15.04 -14.67
C THR A 283 3.55 15.16 -15.38
N ALA A 284 3.83 14.29 -16.34
CA ALA A 284 5.06 14.34 -17.12
C ALA A 284 5.07 15.54 -18.09
N ASP A 285 3.93 15.86 -18.70
CA ASP A 285 3.79 17.02 -19.58
C ASP A 285 3.85 18.35 -18.78
N ALA A 286 3.31 18.38 -17.55
CA ALA A 286 3.51 19.50 -16.65
C ALA A 286 4.99 19.76 -16.35
N MET A 287 5.75 18.69 -16.07
CA MET A 287 7.20 18.79 -15.86
C MET A 287 7.93 19.26 -17.12
N ALA A 288 7.55 18.77 -18.31
CA ALA A 288 8.13 19.21 -19.58
C ALA A 288 7.88 20.69 -19.83
N LYS A 289 6.66 21.18 -19.56
CA LYS A 289 6.31 22.60 -19.71
C LYS A 289 7.08 23.48 -18.73
N ALA A 290 7.15 23.08 -17.45
CA ALA A 290 7.85 23.85 -16.41
C ALA A 290 9.32 24.11 -16.74
N PHE A 291 9.99 23.14 -17.38
CA PHE A 291 11.40 23.27 -17.75
C PHE A 291 11.65 23.59 -19.23
N GLY A 292 10.60 23.68 -20.04
CA GLY A 292 10.71 23.96 -21.49
C GLY A 292 11.40 22.83 -22.28
N THR A 293 11.44 21.58 -21.72
CA THR A 293 12.12 20.46 -22.36
C THR A 293 11.45 19.11 -22.09
N LYS A 294 11.27 18.30 -23.14
CA LYS A 294 10.73 16.93 -23.04
C LYS A 294 11.64 15.95 -22.27
N ILE A 295 12.91 16.32 -22.01
CA ILE A 295 13.80 15.49 -21.18
C ILE A 295 13.26 15.39 -19.75
N MET A 296 12.69 16.46 -19.23
CA MET A 296 12.13 16.48 -17.87
C MET A 296 10.86 15.65 -17.74
N ALA A 297 10.07 15.47 -18.80
CA ALA A 297 9.00 14.46 -18.81
C ALA A 297 9.55 13.06 -18.57
N LYS A 298 10.69 12.71 -19.18
CA LYS A 298 11.34 11.40 -18.97
C LYS A 298 11.83 11.22 -17.54
N VAL A 299 12.23 12.29 -16.84
CA VAL A 299 12.59 12.21 -15.41
C VAL A 299 11.39 11.77 -14.56
N ILE A 300 10.20 12.33 -14.80
CA ILE A 300 8.97 11.90 -14.12
C ILE A 300 8.64 10.44 -14.47
N ILE A 301 8.75 10.05 -15.73
CA ILE A 301 8.47 8.67 -16.17
C ILE A 301 9.43 7.68 -15.49
N VAL A 302 10.73 7.97 -15.47
CA VAL A 302 11.73 7.13 -14.77
C VAL A 302 11.46 7.12 -13.25
N GLY A 303 11.14 8.26 -12.65
CA GLY A 303 10.70 8.33 -11.25
C GLY A 303 9.50 7.41 -10.98
N GLY A 304 8.49 7.46 -11.85
CA GLY A 304 7.32 6.58 -11.76
C GLY A 304 7.65 5.09 -11.93
N MET A 305 8.60 4.74 -12.82
CA MET A 305 9.11 3.36 -12.92
C MET A 305 9.77 2.90 -11.61
N CYS A 306 10.52 3.78 -10.95
CA CYS A 306 11.04 3.51 -9.61
C CYS A 306 9.90 3.25 -8.61
N GLY A 307 8.80 4.02 -8.70
CA GLY A 307 7.62 3.84 -7.87
C GLY A 307 6.91 2.49 -8.05
N ILE A 308 6.86 1.98 -9.28
CA ILE A 308 6.39 0.61 -9.53
C ILE A 308 7.25 -0.41 -8.78
N ILE A 309 8.57 -0.29 -8.89
CA ILE A 309 9.48 -1.25 -8.25
C ILE A 309 9.37 -1.15 -6.72
N THR A 310 9.25 0.06 -6.16
CA THR A 310 9.10 0.24 -4.70
C THR A 310 7.80 -0.35 -4.17
N SER A 311 6.69 -0.12 -4.84
CA SER A 311 5.39 -0.71 -4.53
C SER A 311 5.48 -2.25 -4.61
N TRP A 312 5.93 -2.78 -5.73
CA TRP A 312 6.10 -4.22 -5.93
C TRP A 312 6.97 -4.89 -4.87
N ASN A 313 8.14 -4.31 -4.59
CA ASN A 313 9.08 -4.81 -3.57
C ASN A 313 8.43 -4.87 -2.18
N SER A 314 7.71 -3.81 -1.78
CA SER A 314 7.04 -3.74 -0.48
C SER A 314 5.92 -4.78 -0.36
N PHE A 315 5.09 -4.96 -1.39
CA PHE A 315 4.00 -5.93 -1.35
C PHE A 315 4.47 -7.39 -1.44
N LEU A 316 5.58 -7.64 -2.14
CA LEU A 316 6.22 -8.95 -2.12
C LEU A 316 6.80 -9.28 -0.73
N LEU A 317 7.40 -8.28 -0.08
CA LEU A 317 7.88 -8.39 1.30
C LEU A 317 6.71 -8.68 2.25
N GLY A 318 5.68 -7.84 2.28
CA GLY A 318 4.52 -7.99 3.16
C GLY A 318 3.77 -9.30 2.93
N GLY A 319 3.44 -9.62 1.67
CA GLY A 319 2.70 -10.84 1.31
C GLY A 319 3.42 -12.12 1.72
N SER A 320 4.74 -12.17 1.56
CA SER A 320 5.52 -13.34 1.95
C SER A 320 5.56 -13.56 3.47
N ARG A 321 5.57 -12.49 4.28
CA ARG A 321 5.53 -12.55 5.76
C ARG A 321 4.13 -12.92 6.26
N ALA A 322 3.09 -12.36 5.66
CA ALA A 322 1.71 -12.74 5.97
C ALA A 322 1.46 -14.23 5.72
N MET A 323 1.94 -14.76 4.58
CA MET A 323 1.87 -16.20 4.28
C MET A 323 2.70 -17.03 5.26
N TYR A 324 3.90 -16.58 5.61
CA TYR A 324 4.76 -17.25 6.60
C TYR A 324 4.01 -17.39 7.94
N SER A 325 3.47 -16.32 8.47
CA SER A 325 2.77 -16.31 9.76
C SER A 325 1.53 -17.23 9.77
N MET A 326 0.74 -17.24 8.69
CA MET A 326 -0.36 -18.21 8.55
C MET A 326 0.12 -19.66 8.50
N ALA A 327 1.26 -19.92 7.84
CA ALA A 327 1.83 -21.26 7.72
C ALA A 327 2.45 -21.73 9.04
N GLU A 328 3.09 -20.85 9.79
CA GLU A 328 3.61 -21.12 11.14
C GLU A 328 2.49 -21.50 12.11
N SER A 329 1.32 -20.86 11.98
CA SER A 329 0.10 -21.19 12.72
C SER A 329 -0.69 -22.39 12.15
N TYR A 330 -0.14 -23.14 11.21
CA TYR A 330 -0.79 -24.28 10.54
C TYR A 330 -2.14 -23.93 9.86
N MET A 331 -2.41 -22.68 9.57
CA MET A 331 -3.63 -22.27 8.86
C MET A 331 -3.54 -22.50 7.35
N ILE A 332 -2.34 -22.47 6.79
CA ILE A 332 -1.99 -22.94 5.45
C ILE A 332 -0.84 -23.95 5.56
N PRO A 333 -0.47 -24.69 4.50
CA PRO A 333 0.57 -25.72 4.58
C PRO A 333 1.89 -25.17 5.18
N PRO A 334 2.50 -25.82 6.19
CA PRO A 334 3.75 -25.40 6.83
C PRO A 334 4.94 -25.30 5.86
N PHE A 335 4.80 -25.82 4.65
CA PHE A 335 5.76 -25.64 3.57
C PHE A 335 6.09 -24.16 3.33
N PHE A 336 5.14 -23.25 3.53
CA PHE A 336 5.31 -21.81 3.35
C PHE A 336 6.01 -21.12 4.54
N ALA A 337 6.16 -21.79 5.69
CA ALA A 337 6.91 -21.29 6.84
C ALA A 337 8.42 -21.58 6.75
N LYS A 338 8.93 -22.11 5.62
CA LYS A 338 10.35 -22.40 5.46
C LYS A 338 11.14 -21.12 5.23
N LEU A 339 12.07 -20.81 6.15
CA LEU A 339 13.02 -19.71 6.02
C LEU A 339 14.30 -20.12 5.26
N HIS A 340 14.88 -19.12 4.57
CA HIS A 340 16.20 -19.28 3.94
C HIS A 340 17.27 -19.46 5.01
N PRO A 341 18.18 -20.46 4.89
CA PRO A 341 19.15 -20.75 5.96
C PRO A 341 20.05 -19.57 6.34
N LYS A 342 20.45 -18.78 5.33
CA LYS A 342 21.37 -17.64 5.49
C LYS A 342 20.67 -16.30 5.67
N HIS A 343 19.61 -16.05 4.91
CA HIS A 343 18.98 -14.73 4.80
C HIS A 343 17.72 -14.59 5.63
N LYS A 344 17.27 -15.67 6.28
CA LYS A 344 16.09 -15.69 7.15
C LYS A 344 14.81 -15.13 6.52
N THR A 345 14.65 -15.30 5.21
CA THR A 345 13.48 -14.87 4.44
C THR A 345 12.56 -16.04 4.13
N PRO A 346 11.23 -15.88 4.02
CA PRO A 346 10.26 -16.95 3.76
C PRO A 346 10.28 -17.37 2.27
N VAL A 347 11.24 -18.23 1.92
CA VAL A 347 11.62 -18.57 0.53
C VAL A 347 10.45 -19.14 -0.27
N ASN A 348 9.70 -20.09 0.31
CA ASN A 348 8.65 -20.76 -0.43
C ASN A 348 7.43 -19.84 -0.69
N SER A 349 7.16 -18.94 0.24
CA SER A 349 6.15 -17.88 0.06
C SER A 349 6.58 -16.90 -1.04
N LEU A 350 7.86 -16.51 -1.05
CA LEU A 350 8.44 -15.66 -2.10
C LEU A 350 8.42 -16.34 -3.48
N TYR A 351 8.71 -17.64 -3.55
CA TYR A 351 8.61 -18.38 -4.82
C TYR A 351 7.17 -18.44 -5.35
N LEU A 352 6.18 -18.68 -4.46
CA LEU A 352 4.78 -18.70 -4.89
C LEU A 352 4.33 -17.33 -5.43
N ILE A 353 4.55 -16.26 -4.66
CA ILE A 353 4.14 -14.91 -5.08
C ILE A 353 4.92 -14.50 -6.34
N GLY A 354 6.25 -14.76 -6.37
CA GLY A 354 7.07 -14.50 -7.55
C GLY A 354 6.61 -15.25 -8.80
N ALA A 355 6.21 -16.52 -8.66
CA ALA A 355 5.65 -17.28 -9.77
C ALA A 355 4.32 -16.70 -10.26
N LEU A 356 3.43 -16.29 -9.34
CA LEU A 356 2.17 -15.64 -9.70
C LEU A 356 2.42 -14.31 -10.44
N THR A 357 3.39 -13.51 -9.99
CA THR A 357 3.75 -12.26 -10.66
C THR A 357 4.39 -12.47 -12.04
N MET A 358 5.13 -13.57 -12.25
CA MET A 358 5.65 -13.94 -13.57
C MET A 358 4.57 -14.49 -14.51
N LEU A 359 3.53 -15.11 -13.98
CA LEU A 359 2.42 -15.64 -14.75
C LEU A 359 1.36 -14.59 -15.10
N ALA A 360 1.14 -13.62 -14.23
CA ALA A 360 0.11 -12.61 -14.39
C ALA A 360 0.17 -11.85 -15.75
N PRO A 361 1.33 -11.46 -16.29
CA PRO A 361 1.44 -10.77 -17.58
C PRO A 361 0.84 -11.54 -18.76
N PHE A 362 0.78 -12.87 -18.72
CA PHE A 362 0.14 -13.67 -19.78
C PHE A 362 -1.36 -13.41 -19.90
N ALA A 363 -1.99 -12.93 -18.85
CA ALA A 363 -3.41 -12.56 -18.85
C ALA A 363 -3.69 -11.16 -19.44
N GLY A 364 -2.63 -10.39 -19.78
CA GLY A 364 -2.72 -9.07 -20.38
C GLY A 364 -3.10 -7.97 -19.40
N ARG A 365 -2.96 -6.71 -19.84
CA ARG A 365 -3.15 -5.54 -18.98
C ARG A 365 -4.59 -5.37 -18.46
N THR A 366 -5.60 -5.71 -19.24
CA THR A 366 -7.01 -5.53 -18.85
C THR A 366 -7.36 -6.37 -17.62
N MET A 367 -6.90 -7.63 -17.55
CA MET A 367 -7.11 -8.47 -16.37
C MET A 367 -6.42 -7.93 -15.11
N MET A 368 -5.38 -7.12 -15.27
CA MET A 368 -4.65 -6.56 -14.16
C MET A 368 -5.48 -5.54 -13.36
N VAL A 369 -6.35 -4.78 -14.05
CA VAL A 369 -7.28 -3.88 -13.37
C VAL A 369 -8.23 -4.70 -12.49
N TRP A 370 -8.78 -5.78 -13.01
CA TRP A 370 -9.69 -6.67 -12.25
C TRP A 370 -9.00 -7.32 -11.04
N ILE A 371 -7.75 -7.79 -11.21
CA ILE A 371 -6.97 -8.35 -10.10
C ILE A 371 -6.70 -7.28 -9.03
N CYS A 372 -6.37 -6.05 -9.45
CA CYS A 372 -6.10 -4.94 -8.56
C CYS A 372 -7.34 -4.58 -7.72
N ASP A 373 -8.50 -4.43 -8.36
CA ASP A 373 -9.74 -4.08 -7.68
C ASP A 373 -10.23 -5.18 -6.73
N ALA A 374 -10.08 -6.46 -7.13
CA ALA A 374 -10.30 -7.60 -6.24
C ALA A 374 -9.36 -7.57 -5.02
N GLY A 375 -8.09 -7.20 -5.22
CA GLY A 375 -7.10 -7.04 -4.15
C GLY A 375 -7.44 -5.91 -3.19
N ASN A 376 -7.87 -4.78 -3.73
CA ASN A 376 -8.26 -3.62 -2.93
C ASN A 376 -9.46 -3.91 -2.01
N PHE A 377 -10.43 -4.67 -2.51
CA PHE A 377 -11.51 -5.20 -1.68
C PHE A 377 -10.96 -6.02 -0.51
N GLY A 378 -9.97 -6.89 -0.76
CA GLY A 378 -9.30 -7.67 0.28
C GLY A 378 -8.61 -6.79 1.33
N CYS A 379 -7.86 -5.76 0.90
CA CYS A 379 -7.23 -4.79 1.82
C CYS A 379 -8.26 -4.05 2.68
N CYS A 380 -9.35 -3.55 2.07
CA CYS A 380 -10.40 -2.85 2.81
C CYS A 380 -11.09 -3.75 3.84
N LEU A 381 -11.30 -5.03 3.52
CA LEU A 381 -11.81 -6.01 4.47
C LEU A 381 -10.86 -6.22 5.65
N ALA A 382 -9.56 -6.37 5.39
CA ALA A 382 -8.56 -6.51 6.43
C ALA A 382 -8.47 -5.26 7.32
N TYR A 383 -8.49 -4.06 6.73
CA TYR A 383 -8.49 -2.79 7.46
C TYR A 383 -9.70 -2.66 8.40
N CYS A 384 -10.88 -3.05 7.93
CA CYS A 384 -12.08 -3.08 8.75
C CYS A 384 -11.93 -4.06 9.92
N MET A 385 -11.44 -5.28 9.66
CA MET A 385 -11.25 -6.31 10.69
C MET A 385 -10.17 -5.91 11.72
N VAL A 386 -9.08 -5.27 11.31
CA VAL A 386 -8.04 -4.76 12.22
C VAL A 386 -8.57 -3.60 13.07
N SER A 387 -9.34 -2.68 12.47
CA SER A 387 -9.99 -1.58 13.21
C SER A 387 -10.96 -2.11 14.27
N VAL A 388 -11.72 -3.17 13.95
CA VAL A 388 -12.58 -3.88 14.91
C VAL A 388 -11.74 -4.58 15.98
N SER A 389 -10.64 -5.24 15.59
CA SER A 389 -9.71 -5.90 16.51
C SER A 389 -9.13 -4.93 17.54
N PHE A 390 -8.77 -3.71 17.11
CA PHE A 390 -8.31 -2.64 17.99
C PHE A 390 -9.32 -2.33 19.10
N LEU A 391 -10.59 -2.14 18.75
CA LEU A 391 -11.64 -1.87 19.75
C LEU A 391 -11.91 -3.06 20.68
N ILE A 392 -11.88 -4.29 20.14
CA ILE A 392 -12.04 -5.52 20.93
C ILE A 392 -10.90 -5.65 21.94
N LEU A 393 -9.65 -5.50 21.52
CA LEU A 393 -8.48 -5.64 22.37
C LEU A 393 -8.38 -4.53 23.43
N ARG A 394 -8.79 -3.32 23.12
CA ARG A 394 -8.89 -2.24 24.11
C ARG A 394 -9.90 -2.54 25.24
N LYS A 395 -10.94 -3.33 24.93
CA LYS A 395 -11.96 -3.76 25.90
C LYS A 395 -11.59 -5.07 26.60
N LYS A 396 -11.05 -6.05 25.83
CA LYS A 396 -10.76 -7.41 26.32
C LYS A 396 -9.48 -7.46 27.14
N GLU A 397 -8.49 -6.67 26.75
CA GLU A 397 -7.15 -6.64 27.35
C GLU A 397 -6.75 -5.19 27.68
N PRO A 398 -7.38 -4.56 28.68
CA PRO A 398 -7.13 -3.15 29.02
C PRO A 398 -5.69 -2.93 29.52
N ASP A 399 -5.09 -3.93 30.17
CA ASP A 399 -3.78 -3.88 30.80
C ASP A 399 -2.64 -4.30 29.84
N MET A 400 -2.94 -4.60 28.58
CA MET A 400 -1.92 -4.90 27.56
C MET A 400 -0.93 -3.72 27.46
N ALA A 401 0.37 -4.02 27.46
CA ALA A 401 1.41 -3.03 27.19
C ALA A 401 1.26 -2.41 25.80
N ARG A 402 1.21 -1.09 25.73
CA ARG A 402 1.08 -0.33 24.47
C ARG A 402 2.14 0.77 24.42
N PRO A 403 3.34 0.46 23.93
CA PRO A 403 4.42 1.44 23.85
C PRO A 403 4.03 2.69 23.04
N TYR A 404 3.29 2.51 21.94
CA TYR A 404 2.58 3.57 21.24
C TYR A 404 1.09 3.46 21.55
N LYS A 405 0.54 4.45 22.27
CA LYS A 405 -0.83 4.43 22.74
C LYS A 405 -1.63 5.57 22.14
N VAL A 406 -2.66 5.24 21.36
CA VAL A 406 -3.55 6.21 20.73
C VAL A 406 -4.43 6.88 21.75
N GLY A 407 -4.44 8.23 21.77
CA GLY A 407 -5.39 9.03 22.54
C GLY A 407 -6.82 8.87 22.02
N HIS A 408 -7.82 9.23 22.82
CA HIS A 408 -9.25 9.16 22.43
C HIS A 408 -9.65 7.87 21.68
N TYR A 409 -9.11 6.72 22.10
CA TYR A 409 -9.18 5.44 21.37
C TYR A 409 -10.60 5.03 20.94
N LYS A 410 -11.65 5.39 21.69
CA LYS A 410 -13.03 5.08 21.33
C LYS A 410 -13.46 5.83 20.07
N PHE A 411 -13.12 7.12 20.00
CA PHE A 411 -13.38 7.95 18.82
C PHE A 411 -12.56 7.49 17.62
N VAL A 412 -11.24 7.33 17.80
CA VAL A 412 -10.34 6.86 16.74
C VAL A 412 -10.78 5.49 16.21
N GLY A 413 -11.03 4.52 17.10
CA GLY A 413 -11.45 3.18 16.69
C GLY A 413 -12.83 3.18 16.02
N PHE A 414 -13.79 3.98 16.50
CA PHE A 414 -15.09 4.14 15.85
C PHE A 414 -14.92 4.72 14.43
N MET A 415 -14.15 5.81 14.29
CA MET A 415 -13.87 6.43 12.99
C MET A 415 -13.15 5.46 12.06
N ALA A 416 -12.15 4.71 12.55
CA ALA A 416 -11.45 3.72 11.75
C ALA A 416 -12.37 2.62 11.21
N VAL A 417 -13.28 2.10 12.05
CA VAL A 417 -14.29 1.10 11.62
C VAL A 417 -15.27 1.68 10.61
N VAL A 418 -15.78 2.89 10.86
CA VAL A 418 -16.71 3.55 9.92
C VAL A 418 -16.02 3.83 8.58
N MET A 419 -14.83 4.40 8.60
CA MET A 419 -14.11 4.77 7.38
C MET A 419 -13.71 3.52 6.56
N SER A 420 -13.12 2.49 7.20
CA SER A 420 -12.78 1.25 6.51
C SER A 420 -14.02 0.48 6.04
N GLY A 421 -15.11 0.52 6.81
CA GLY A 421 -16.40 -0.03 6.42
C GLY A 421 -17.01 0.68 5.22
N LEU A 422 -16.93 2.02 5.15
CA LEU A 422 -17.36 2.79 3.98
C LEU A 422 -16.52 2.45 2.75
N MET A 423 -15.19 2.34 2.89
CA MET A 423 -14.30 1.89 1.81
C MET A 423 -14.73 0.52 1.27
N LEU A 424 -14.99 -0.45 2.18
CA LEU A 424 -15.45 -1.78 1.79
C LEU A 424 -16.81 -1.76 1.09
N LEU A 425 -17.75 -0.94 1.58
CA LEU A 425 -19.09 -0.83 1.01
C LEU A 425 -19.09 -0.25 -0.42
N VAL A 426 -18.16 0.63 -0.74
CA VAL A 426 -17.99 1.18 -2.10
C VAL A 426 -17.80 0.08 -3.12
N TYR A 427 -17.01 -0.96 -2.81
CA TYR A 427 -16.81 -2.11 -3.70
C TYR A 427 -18.06 -3.00 -3.83
N CYS A 428 -18.95 -2.99 -2.83
CA CYS A 428 -20.14 -3.86 -2.80
C CYS A 428 -21.39 -3.21 -3.43
N ILE A 429 -21.48 -1.86 -3.47
CA ILE A 429 -22.70 -1.15 -3.90
C ILE A 429 -22.63 -0.84 -5.39
N PRO A 430 -23.48 -1.43 -6.25
CA PRO A 430 -23.51 -1.13 -7.66
C PRO A 430 -23.77 0.38 -7.92
N GLY A 431 -22.98 0.96 -8.82
CA GLY A 431 -23.10 2.38 -9.18
C GLY A 431 -22.39 3.35 -8.24
N SER A 432 -21.64 2.88 -7.25
CA SER A 432 -20.81 3.72 -6.35
C SER A 432 -19.61 4.39 -7.04
N GLY A 433 -19.30 3.97 -8.27
CA GLY A 433 -18.09 4.39 -9.02
C GLY A 433 -16.85 3.53 -8.75
N GLY A 434 -16.84 2.73 -7.69
CA GLY A 434 -15.78 1.75 -7.35
C GLY A 434 -16.32 0.34 -7.17
N SER A 435 -17.60 0.07 -7.56
CA SER A 435 -18.22 -1.25 -7.39
C SER A 435 -17.55 -2.30 -8.26
N LEU A 436 -17.29 -3.47 -7.67
CA LEU A 436 -16.71 -4.61 -8.39
C LEU A 436 -17.63 -5.08 -9.52
N VAL A 437 -17.02 -5.34 -10.68
CA VAL A 437 -17.68 -5.98 -11.81
C VAL A 437 -17.69 -7.51 -11.64
N PHE A 438 -18.45 -8.21 -12.50
CA PHE A 438 -18.60 -9.67 -12.39
C PHE A 438 -17.27 -10.42 -12.40
N GLN A 439 -16.31 -10.01 -13.23
CA GLN A 439 -14.98 -10.63 -13.33
C GLN A 439 -14.18 -10.49 -12.04
N GLU A 440 -14.29 -9.37 -11.37
CA GLU A 440 -13.63 -9.07 -10.09
C GLU A 440 -14.25 -9.89 -8.96
N TRP A 441 -15.58 -9.98 -8.92
CA TRP A 441 -16.27 -10.89 -7.99
C TRP A 441 -15.90 -12.36 -8.21
N LEU A 442 -15.68 -12.77 -9.46
CA LEU A 442 -15.20 -14.13 -9.75
C LEU A 442 -13.79 -14.36 -9.18
N MET A 443 -12.91 -13.35 -9.24
CA MET A 443 -11.57 -13.43 -8.66
C MET A 443 -11.62 -13.49 -7.13
N VAL A 444 -12.40 -12.62 -6.48
CA VAL A 444 -12.63 -12.66 -5.03
C VAL A 444 -13.23 -14.00 -4.60
N GLY A 445 -14.20 -14.49 -5.35
CA GLY A 445 -14.87 -15.77 -5.09
C GLY A 445 -13.92 -16.96 -5.22
N SER A 446 -13.11 -17.01 -6.28
CA SER A 446 -12.13 -18.08 -6.49
C SER A 446 -11.03 -18.09 -5.44
N TRP A 447 -10.53 -16.91 -5.05
CA TRP A 447 -9.59 -16.76 -3.95
C TRP A 447 -10.19 -17.19 -2.61
N SER A 448 -11.43 -16.79 -2.34
CA SER A 448 -12.16 -17.18 -1.12
C SER A 448 -12.39 -18.70 -1.08
N LEU A 449 -12.75 -19.31 -2.21
CA LEU A 449 -12.90 -20.76 -2.31
C LEU A 449 -11.60 -21.49 -2.01
N LEU A 450 -10.48 -21.02 -2.59
CA LEU A 450 -9.15 -21.55 -2.29
C LEU A 450 -8.84 -21.45 -0.79
N GLY A 451 -9.17 -20.32 -0.16
CA GLY A 451 -9.04 -20.13 1.28
C GLY A 451 -9.87 -21.12 2.09
N VAL A 452 -11.13 -21.33 1.72
CA VAL A 452 -12.00 -22.32 2.38
C VAL A 452 -11.41 -23.74 2.27
N VAL A 453 -10.85 -24.09 1.12
CA VAL A 453 -10.18 -25.39 0.91
C VAL A 453 -8.97 -25.53 1.81
N PHE A 454 -8.07 -24.54 1.86
CA PHE A 454 -6.94 -24.58 2.77
C PHE A 454 -7.37 -24.65 4.24
N TYR A 455 -8.33 -23.80 4.64
CA TYR A 455 -8.88 -23.82 6.00
C TYR A 455 -9.40 -25.21 6.39
N ALA A 456 -10.20 -25.82 5.53
CA ALA A 456 -10.79 -27.13 5.79
C ALA A 456 -9.74 -28.25 5.86
N ILE A 457 -8.79 -28.26 4.93
CA ILE A 457 -7.72 -29.29 4.88
C ILE A 457 -6.80 -29.14 6.10
N CYS A 458 -6.32 -27.93 6.37
CA CYS A 458 -5.36 -27.69 7.46
C CYS A 458 -6.04 -27.91 8.82
N LYS A 459 -7.27 -27.45 9.04
CA LYS A 459 -8.03 -27.69 10.27
C LYS A 459 -8.25 -29.18 10.54
N ARG A 460 -8.52 -29.97 9.49
CA ARG A 460 -8.66 -31.44 9.61
C ARG A 460 -7.34 -32.12 9.92
N LYS A 461 -6.24 -31.68 9.28
CA LYS A 461 -4.93 -32.30 9.36
C LYS A 461 -4.22 -31.99 10.67
N TYR A 462 -4.23 -30.72 11.08
CA TYR A 462 -3.46 -30.22 12.23
C TYR A 462 -4.27 -30.10 13.53
N LYS A 463 -5.60 -30.25 13.45
CA LYS A 463 -6.50 -30.33 14.63
C LYS A 463 -6.20 -29.26 15.70
N GLU A 464 -5.59 -29.68 16.81
CA GLU A 464 -5.29 -28.82 17.97
C GLU A 464 -4.19 -27.80 17.71
N ASP A 465 -3.33 -28.01 16.73
CA ASP A 465 -2.27 -27.07 16.39
C ASP A 465 -2.75 -26.00 15.40
N PHE A 466 -3.90 -26.22 14.75
CA PHE A 466 -4.48 -25.25 13.82
C PHE A 466 -4.78 -23.94 14.52
N GLY A 467 -4.14 -22.87 14.08
CA GLY A 467 -4.31 -21.52 14.59
C GLY A 467 -3.64 -21.24 15.92
N LYS A 468 -2.78 -22.13 16.43
CA LYS A 468 -1.95 -21.78 17.58
C LYS A 468 -0.91 -20.75 17.16
N LEU A 469 -1.01 -19.55 17.73
CA LEU A 469 0.09 -18.58 17.65
C LEU A 469 1.21 -19.06 18.57
N ILE A 470 2.42 -19.04 18.06
CA ILE A 470 3.62 -19.18 18.88
C ILE A 470 3.77 -17.86 19.62
N GLU A 471 3.63 -17.87 20.95
CA GLU A 471 3.87 -16.67 21.75
C GLU A 471 5.38 -16.39 21.70
N LEU A 472 5.74 -15.29 21.07
CA LEU A 472 7.06 -14.71 21.19
C LEU A 472 7.15 -14.05 22.58
N ILE A 473 8.35 -14.11 23.15
CA ILE A 473 8.86 -13.56 24.42
C ILE A 473 7.90 -12.56 25.11
N SER A 474 7.71 -12.67 26.41
CA SER A 474 6.88 -11.78 27.24
C SER A 474 7.19 -10.29 26.98
N ASP A 475 6.18 -9.44 27.16
CA ASP A 475 6.28 -7.98 26.94
C ASP A 475 7.43 -7.33 27.76
N GLU A 476 7.83 -7.91 28.91
CA GLU A 476 8.94 -7.46 29.75
C GLU A 476 10.32 -7.78 29.12
N ASP A 477 10.46 -8.94 28.49
CA ASP A 477 11.72 -9.34 27.85
C ASP A 477 11.93 -8.58 26.52
N ALA A 478 10.85 -8.27 25.79
CA ALA A 478 10.93 -7.46 24.58
C ALA A 478 11.37 -6.02 24.88
N ALA A 479 10.89 -5.44 25.98
CA ALA A 479 11.29 -4.11 26.43
C ALA A 479 12.77 -4.06 26.87
N SER A 480 13.28 -5.14 27.49
CA SER A 480 14.69 -5.23 27.92
C SER A 480 15.69 -5.42 26.78
N LEU A 481 15.23 -5.87 25.59
CA LEU A 481 16.06 -6.11 24.42
C LEU A 481 16.14 -4.89 23.46
N MET A 482 15.36 -3.84 23.73
CA MET A 482 15.35 -2.63 22.90
C MET A 482 16.30 -1.57 23.47
N PRO A 483 17.11 -0.89 22.62
CA PRO A 483 17.90 0.25 23.09
C PRO A 483 16.98 1.34 23.64
N GLU A 484 17.42 2.00 24.74
CA GLU A 484 16.73 3.18 25.27
C GLU A 484 16.57 4.21 24.14
N ALA A 485 15.34 4.71 23.98
CA ALA A 485 15.06 5.70 22.95
C ALA A 485 15.66 7.04 23.39
N ASP A 486 16.62 7.56 22.65
CA ASP A 486 16.91 8.98 22.65
C ASP A 486 15.68 9.72 22.11
N ASP A 487 15.08 10.55 22.95
CA ASP A 487 13.96 11.41 22.55
C ASP A 487 14.51 12.53 21.63
N GLU A 488 14.53 12.25 20.34
CA GLU A 488 14.87 13.25 19.32
C GLU A 488 13.76 14.32 19.28
N GLU A 489 14.13 15.60 19.07
CA GLU A 489 13.18 16.73 18.93
C GLU A 489 12.03 16.46 17.94
N LEU A 490 12.30 15.69 16.89
CA LEU A 490 11.31 15.28 15.88
C LEU A 490 10.18 14.43 16.49
N ASP A 491 10.48 13.57 17.45
CA ASP A 491 9.50 12.71 18.11
C ASP A 491 8.50 13.54 18.92
N VAL A 492 8.96 14.60 19.57
CA VAL A 492 8.13 15.53 20.34
C VAL A 492 7.21 16.34 19.41
N VAL A 493 7.71 16.75 18.25
CA VAL A 493 6.93 17.50 17.24
C VAL A 493 5.84 16.64 16.65
N ILE A 494 6.14 15.37 16.33
CA ILE A 494 5.16 14.43 15.75
C ILE A 494 4.04 14.13 16.76
N ASP A 495 4.37 13.84 18.03
CA ASP A 495 3.38 13.57 19.07
C ASP A 495 2.46 14.79 19.28
N ALA A 496 3.03 15.99 19.36
CA ALA A 496 2.28 17.23 19.52
C ALA A 496 1.36 17.53 18.30
N ALA A 497 1.79 17.21 17.09
CA ALA A 497 1.00 17.40 15.90
C ALA A 497 -0.18 16.40 15.86
N ILE A 498 0.06 15.13 16.17
CA ILE A 498 -0.98 14.08 16.23
C ILE A 498 -2.03 14.44 17.28
N ASP A 499 -1.61 14.82 18.50
CA ASP A 499 -2.51 15.18 19.59
C ASP A 499 -3.33 16.44 19.27
N ARG A 500 -2.75 17.44 18.59
CA ARG A 500 -3.50 18.62 18.13
C ARG A 500 -4.58 18.25 17.12
N VAL A 501 -4.25 17.44 16.13
CA VAL A 501 -5.23 16.97 15.12
C VAL A 501 -6.36 16.20 15.79
N LEU A 502 -6.05 15.24 16.65
CA LEU A 502 -7.05 14.44 17.37
C LEU A 502 -7.92 15.29 18.29
N SER A 503 -7.34 16.26 19.01
CA SER A 503 -8.08 17.16 19.90
C SER A 503 -8.96 18.14 19.14
N SER A 504 -8.61 18.52 17.92
CA SER A 504 -9.43 19.40 17.07
C SER A 504 -10.60 18.68 16.42
N MET A 505 -10.55 17.34 16.32
CA MET A 505 -11.58 16.49 15.70
C MET A 505 -12.53 15.84 16.74
N ALA A 506 -12.17 15.84 18.03
CA ALA A 506 -12.94 15.30 19.13
C ALA A 506 -13.85 16.35 19.77
#